data_a62698f889b8d822dca0943fd0ffe7db
#
_entry.id   a62698f889b8d822dca0943fd0ffe7db
#
_cell.length_a   1.000
_cell.length_b   1.000
_cell.length_c   1.000
_cell.angle_alpha   90.00
_cell.angle_beta   90.00
_cell.angle_gamma   90.00
#
_symmetry.space_group_name_H-M   'P 1'
#
loop_
_entity.id
_entity.type
_entity.pdbx_description
1 polymer ?
#
loop_
_entity_poly.entity_id
_entity_poly.type
_entity_poly.pdbx_seq_one_letter_code
_entity_poly.pdbx_strand_id
1 'polypeptide(L)'
;MFEIGPGHGTLGELAVRAGWQYTAVETSPLLIDVLRKKGLTVIESWTPPFPMADAAADVIYADQILEHMRGIDDARQFTAEALRSLKPGGHFFVVVPNYLEERGFFWDVDYTHNFVTTPRRMMQLLYDGGFEVLHMERAIGVSTGLARDILSAAKLFVNLPGVDTLSRYTGTEELIFKIRKNLFETLTFVARKPGEAPRS
;
A
#
# COMPACT_ATOMS: atom_id res chain seq x y z
N MET A 1 6.95 -8.62 12.88
CA MET A 1 6.43 -7.84 11.75
C MET A 1 5.55 -8.74 10.89
N PHE A 2 4.37 -8.26 10.48
CA PHE A 2 3.54 -8.90 9.48
C PHE A 2 3.45 -8.01 8.24
N GLU A 3 3.54 -8.63 7.06
CA GLU A 3 3.37 -7.95 5.78
C GLU A 3 2.16 -8.55 5.05
N ILE A 4 1.21 -7.70 4.67
CA ILE A 4 0.00 -8.10 3.94
C ILE A 4 0.25 -7.82 2.46
N GLY A 5 0.15 -8.86 1.62
CA GLY A 5 0.43 -8.77 0.20
C GLY A 5 1.90 -8.46 -0.14
N PRO A 6 2.85 -9.30 0.26
CA PRO A 6 4.29 -9.02 0.14
C PRO A 6 4.82 -9.04 -1.31
N GLY A 7 3.97 -9.40 -2.27
CA GLY A 7 4.40 -9.60 -3.65
C GLY A 7 5.59 -10.57 -3.74
N HIS A 8 6.71 -10.12 -4.30
CA HIS A 8 7.91 -10.95 -4.43
C HIS A 8 8.78 -11.02 -3.15
N GLY A 9 8.36 -10.40 -2.04
CA GLY A 9 8.98 -10.54 -0.72
C GLY A 9 10.29 -9.77 -0.52
N THR A 10 10.52 -8.69 -1.25
CA THR A 10 11.74 -7.88 -1.12
C THR A 10 11.89 -7.30 0.30
N LEU A 11 10.82 -6.75 0.87
CA LEU A 11 10.84 -6.22 2.23
C LEU A 11 11.04 -7.35 3.26
N GLY A 12 10.39 -8.50 3.03
CA GLY A 12 10.55 -9.69 3.89
C GLY A 12 11.99 -10.18 3.97
N GLU A 13 12.70 -10.25 2.84
CA GLU A 13 14.12 -10.62 2.83
C GLU A 13 14.99 -9.62 3.61
N LEU A 14 14.71 -8.32 3.48
CA LEU A 14 15.41 -7.28 4.23
C LEU A 14 15.10 -7.35 5.72
N ALA A 15 13.85 -7.55 6.11
CA ALA A 15 13.42 -7.67 7.48
C ALA A 15 14.09 -8.88 8.18
N VAL A 16 14.09 -10.05 7.52
CA VAL A 16 14.74 -11.26 8.05
C VAL A 16 16.25 -11.05 8.20
N ARG A 17 16.93 -10.45 7.21
CA ARG A 17 18.36 -10.10 7.28
C ARG A 17 18.67 -9.12 8.42
N ALA A 18 17.72 -8.23 8.74
CA ALA A 18 17.83 -7.30 9.85
C ALA A 18 17.49 -7.93 11.23
N GLY A 19 17.20 -9.23 11.27
CA GLY A 19 16.89 -9.97 12.51
C GLY A 19 15.44 -9.85 12.98
N TRP A 20 14.52 -9.39 12.14
CA TRP A 20 13.12 -9.29 12.50
C TRP A 20 12.43 -10.67 12.40
N GLN A 21 11.54 -10.94 13.35
CA GLN A 21 10.53 -12.00 13.16
C GLN A 21 9.52 -11.51 12.12
N TYR A 22 9.53 -12.13 10.94
CA TYR A 22 8.73 -11.76 9.80
C TYR A 22 7.74 -12.85 9.40
N THR A 23 6.53 -12.44 9.08
CA THR A 23 5.50 -13.32 8.50
C THR A 23 4.76 -12.57 7.41
N ALA A 24 4.66 -13.18 6.24
CA ALA A 24 3.84 -12.71 5.12
C ALA A 24 2.43 -13.27 5.20
N VAL A 25 1.45 -12.52 4.73
CA VAL A 25 0.08 -12.99 4.44
C VAL A 25 -0.18 -12.79 2.95
N GLU A 26 -0.42 -13.87 2.22
CA GLU A 26 -0.55 -13.85 0.76
C GLU A 26 -1.66 -14.81 0.32
N THR A 27 -2.33 -14.50 -0.81
CA THR A 27 -3.41 -15.31 -1.36
C THR A 27 -3.03 -16.02 -2.66
N SER A 28 -2.06 -15.47 -3.39
CA SER A 28 -1.63 -16.02 -4.69
C SER A 28 -0.76 -17.26 -4.49
N PRO A 29 -1.19 -18.44 -4.93
CA PRO A 29 -0.37 -19.66 -4.82
C PRO A 29 1.01 -19.52 -5.46
N LEU A 30 1.09 -18.80 -6.58
CA LEU A 30 2.35 -18.54 -7.28
C LEU A 30 3.32 -17.71 -6.43
N LEU A 31 2.83 -16.64 -5.79
CA LEU A 31 3.66 -15.79 -4.93
C LEU A 31 4.02 -16.51 -3.63
N ILE A 32 3.11 -17.29 -3.06
CA ILE A 32 3.37 -18.14 -1.88
C ILE A 32 4.55 -19.08 -2.15
N ASP A 33 4.58 -19.73 -3.31
CA ASP A 33 5.70 -20.62 -3.69
C ASP A 33 7.02 -19.85 -3.83
N VAL A 34 6.98 -18.66 -4.41
CA VAL A 34 8.17 -17.79 -4.53
C VAL A 34 8.69 -17.40 -3.15
N LEU A 35 7.81 -16.96 -2.25
CA LEU A 35 8.17 -16.53 -0.91
C LEU A 35 8.75 -17.69 -0.06
N ARG A 36 8.12 -18.87 -0.13
CA ARG A 36 8.61 -20.07 0.56
C ARG A 36 9.99 -20.51 0.07
N LYS A 37 10.24 -20.44 -1.27
CA LYS A 37 11.56 -20.72 -1.84
C LYS A 37 12.64 -19.75 -1.36
N LYS A 38 12.27 -18.53 -0.98
CA LYS A 38 13.15 -17.54 -0.36
C LYS A 38 13.34 -17.75 1.15
N GLY A 39 12.72 -18.78 1.74
CA GLY A 39 12.80 -19.07 3.18
C GLY A 39 11.94 -18.16 4.05
N LEU A 40 10.98 -17.45 3.46
CA LEU A 40 10.08 -16.58 4.22
C LEU A 40 8.91 -17.37 4.80
N THR A 41 8.49 -17.03 6.01
CA THR A 41 7.28 -17.57 6.63
C THR A 41 6.06 -16.94 5.97
N VAL A 42 5.13 -17.77 5.47
CA VAL A 42 3.93 -17.31 4.75
C VAL A 42 2.68 -17.99 5.27
N ILE A 43 1.68 -17.20 5.59
CA ILE A 43 0.30 -17.64 5.86
C ILE A 43 -0.52 -17.41 4.59
N GLU A 44 -1.12 -18.47 4.08
CA GLU A 44 -2.05 -18.40 2.96
C GLU A 44 -3.44 -17.99 3.49
N SER A 45 -3.85 -16.77 3.20
CA SER A 45 -5.13 -16.23 3.64
C SER A 45 -5.57 -15.03 2.83
N TRP A 46 -6.88 -14.91 2.62
CA TRP A 46 -7.51 -13.68 2.20
C TRP A 46 -7.58 -12.67 3.37
N THR A 47 -7.50 -11.40 3.06
CA THR A 47 -7.61 -10.31 4.05
C THR A 47 -8.58 -9.22 3.56
N PRO A 48 -9.44 -8.65 4.44
CA PRO A 48 -9.74 -9.10 5.81
C PRO A 48 -10.57 -10.39 5.85
N PRO A 49 -10.64 -11.15 6.99
CA PRO A 49 -9.99 -10.88 8.26
C PRO A 49 -8.48 -11.20 8.26
N PHE A 50 -7.72 -10.66 9.24
CA PHE A 50 -6.30 -10.99 9.34
C PHE A 50 -6.08 -12.30 10.09
N PRO A 51 -5.27 -13.25 9.55
CA PRO A 51 -5.04 -14.56 10.13
C PRO A 51 -4.05 -14.52 11.31
N MET A 52 -4.21 -13.57 12.20
CA MET A 52 -3.34 -13.40 13.37
C MET A 52 -4.15 -13.05 14.61
N ALA A 53 -3.61 -13.42 15.78
CA ALA A 53 -4.24 -13.14 17.06
C ALA A 53 -4.25 -11.63 17.38
N ASP A 54 -5.05 -11.23 18.39
CA ASP A 54 -5.03 -9.90 18.95
C ASP A 54 -3.66 -9.56 19.52
N ALA A 55 -3.23 -8.32 19.33
CA ALA A 55 -1.96 -7.82 19.85
C ALA A 55 -0.73 -8.71 19.54
N ALA A 56 -0.71 -9.34 18.35
CA ALA A 56 0.37 -10.23 17.93
C ALA A 56 1.54 -9.50 17.27
N ALA A 57 1.30 -8.29 16.71
CA ALA A 57 2.27 -7.60 15.87
C ALA A 57 2.80 -6.32 16.52
N ASP A 58 4.11 -6.07 16.41
CA ASP A 58 4.70 -4.76 16.67
C ASP A 58 4.58 -3.85 15.45
N VAL A 59 4.62 -4.45 14.25
CA VAL A 59 4.51 -3.75 12.97
C VAL A 59 3.65 -4.56 12.02
N ILE A 60 2.71 -3.87 11.35
CA ILE A 60 1.98 -4.35 10.17
C ILE A 60 2.33 -3.44 9.00
N TYR A 61 2.66 -4.02 7.86
CA TYR A 61 2.94 -3.32 6.61
C TYR A 61 2.00 -3.81 5.51
N ALA A 62 1.39 -2.88 4.78
CA ALA A 62 0.54 -3.17 3.62
C ALA A 62 0.85 -2.17 2.52
N ASP A 63 1.32 -2.66 1.38
CA ASP A 63 1.71 -1.84 0.22
C ASP A 63 0.85 -2.21 -0.99
N GLN A 64 0.11 -1.24 -1.52
CA GLN A 64 -0.76 -1.42 -2.67
C GLN A 64 -1.79 -2.56 -2.44
N ILE A 65 -2.48 -2.52 -1.30
CA ILE A 65 -3.49 -3.53 -0.93
C ILE A 65 -4.87 -2.92 -0.71
N LEU A 66 -4.91 -1.74 -0.07
CA LEU A 66 -6.19 -1.16 0.38
C LEU A 66 -7.08 -0.71 -0.79
N GLU A 67 -6.50 -0.33 -1.92
CA GLU A 67 -7.21 0.00 -3.17
C GLU A 67 -7.97 -1.17 -3.77
N HIS A 68 -7.60 -2.41 -3.43
CA HIS A 68 -8.28 -3.63 -3.88
C HIS A 68 -9.49 -4.02 -3.01
N MET A 69 -9.75 -3.32 -1.92
CA MET A 69 -10.94 -3.55 -1.09
C MET A 69 -12.21 -3.30 -1.92
N ARG A 70 -13.22 -4.15 -1.76
CA ARG A 70 -14.49 -4.09 -2.53
C ARG A 70 -15.30 -2.83 -2.25
N GLY A 71 -14.90 -2.03 -1.27
CA GLY A 71 -15.54 -0.77 -0.90
C GLY A 71 -15.16 -0.31 0.50
N ILE A 72 -15.92 0.67 1.01
CA ILE A 72 -15.62 1.31 2.29
C ILE A 72 -15.73 0.34 3.48
N ASP A 73 -16.65 -0.61 3.43
CA ASP A 73 -16.86 -1.54 4.55
C ASP A 73 -15.70 -2.53 4.67
N ASP A 74 -15.19 -3.06 3.55
CA ASP A 74 -13.99 -3.90 3.55
C ASP A 74 -12.75 -3.10 4.00
N ALA A 75 -12.63 -1.83 3.56
CA ALA A 75 -11.52 -0.97 3.98
C ALA A 75 -11.57 -0.66 5.49
N ARG A 76 -12.76 -0.43 6.05
CA ARG A 76 -12.96 -0.29 7.50
C ARG A 76 -12.62 -1.56 8.25
N GLN A 77 -13.05 -2.72 7.75
CA GLN A 77 -12.72 -4.01 8.34
C GLN A 77 -11.22 -4.26 8.31
N PHE A 78 -10.56 -3.99 7.18
CA PHE A 78 -9.10 -4.11 7.06
C PHE A 78 -8.37 -3.26 8.10
N THR A 79 -8.80 -2.00 8.26
CA THR A 79 -8.22 -1.07 9.25
C THR A 79 -8.49 -1.53 10.69
N ALA A 80 -9.69 -2.02 10.98
CA ALA A 80 -10.04 -2.57 12.30
C ALA A 80 -9.22 -3.83 12.63
N GLU A 81 -9.01 -4.72 11.66
CA GLU A 81 -8.17 -5.91 11.82
C GLU A 81 -6.69 -5.54 12.05
N ALA A 82 -6.18 -4.52 11.36
CA ALA A 82 -4.85 -4.00 11.62
C ALA A 82 -4.72 -3.46 13.06
N LEU A 83 -5.72 -2.68 13.51
CA LEU A 83 -5.74 -2.18 14.90
C LEU A 83 -5.81 -3.32 15.92
N ARG A 84 -6.70 -4.31 15.70
CA ARG A 84 -6.86 -5.48 16.59
C ARG A 84 -5.54 -6.24 16.74
N SER A 85 -4.90 -6.53 15.61
CA SER A 85 -3.71 -7.38 15.53
C SER A 85 -2.44 -6.71 16.04
N LEU A 86 -2.38 -5.38 16.06
CA LEU A 86 -1.25 -4.64 16.62
C LEU A 86 -1.26 -4.66 18.15
N LYS A 87 -0.07 -4.76 18.74
CA LYS A 87 0.15 -4.48 20.15
C LYS A 87 -0.14 -3.01 20.45
N PRO A 88 -0.52 -2.64 21.69
CA PRO A 88 -0.54 -1.24 22.10
C PRO A 88 0.80 -0.56 21.78
N GLY A 89 0.77 0.61 21.14
CA GLY A 89 1.97 1.30 20.66
C GLY A 89 2.55 0.76 19.36
N GLY A 90 2.04 -0.33 18.82
CA GLY A 90 2.48 -0.89 17.53
C GLY A 90 2.13 -0.01 16.33
N HIS A 91 2.84 -0.21 15.22
CA HIS A 91 2.77 0.66 14.04
C HIS A 91 2.16 -0.04 12.82
N PHE A 92 1.30 0.69 12.14
CA PHE A 92 0.73 0.32 10.85
C PHE A 92 1.33 1.22 9.76
N PHE A 93 2.05 0.62 8.84
CA PHE A 93 2.55 1.25 7.63
C PHE A 93 1.63 0.86 6.48
N VAL A 94 1.03 1.83 5.84
CA VAL A 94 0.15 1.60 4.68
C VAL A 94 0.54 2.50 3.53
N VAL A 95 0.79 1.89 2.37
CA VAL A 95 1.11 2.58 1.13
C VAL A 95 -0.04 2.35 0.14
N VAL A 96 -0.54 3.43 -0.44
CA VAL A 96 -1.68 3.39 -1.37
C VAL A 96 -1.48 4.36 -2.54
N PRO A 97 -2.14 4.16 -3.68
CA PRO A 97 -2.13 5.13 -4.77
C PRO A 97 -2.70 6.49 -4.35
N ASN A 98 -2.17 7.58 -4.91
CA ASN A 98 -2.81 8.88 -4.80
C ASN A 98 -3.78 9.12 -5.96
N TYR A 99 -5.05 8.75 -5.78
CA TYR A 99 -6.08 8.92 -6.82
C TYR A 99 -6.16 10.35 -7.37
N LEU A 100 -5.89 11.39 -6.56
CA LEU A 100 -5.98 12.77 -7.03
C LEU A 100 -4.96 13.11 -8.11
N GLU A 101 -3.82 12.41 -8.11
CA GLU A 101 -2.77 12.55 -9.12
C GLU A 101 -2.96 11.53 -10.27
N GLU A 102 -3.43 10.30 -9.95
CA GLU A 102 -3.53 9.22 -10.94
C GLU A 102 -4.83 9.28 -11.76
N ARG A 103 -5.93 9.73 -11.16
CA ARG A 103 -7.23 9.90 -11.83
C ARG A 103 -7.64 8.67 -12.66
N GLY A 104 -7.81 8.85 -13.96
CA GLY A 104 -8.18 7.76 -14.87
C GLY A 104 -7.16 6.61 -14.89
N PHE A 105 -5.87 6.91 -14.74
CA PHE A 105 -4.82 5.89 -14.73
C PHE A 105 -4.89 4.96 -13.49
N PHE A 106 -5.47 5.41 -12.38
CA PHE A 106 -5.76 4.57 -11.22
C PHE A 106 -6.61 3.34 -11.59
N TRP A 107 -7.57 3.49 -12.50
CA TRP A 107 -8.43 2.41 -12.97
C TRP A 107 -7.82 1.60 -14.12
N ASP A 108 -6.94 2.23 -14.90
CA ASP A 108 -6.34 1.62 -16.08
C ASP A 108 -5.12 0.74 -15.73
N VAL A 109 -4.42 1.07 -14.65
CA VAL A 109 -3.20 0.36 -14.23
C VAL A 109 -3.51 -1.03 -13.69
N ASP A 110 -4.65 -1.22 -13.02
CA ASP A 110 -5.10 -2.49 -12.49
C ASP A 110 -6.65 -2.52 -12.36
N TYR A 111 -7.29 -3.47 -13.05
CA TYR A 111 -8.75 -3.61 -13.07
C TYR A 111 -9.35 -4.03 -11.72
N THR A 112 -8.54 -4.44 -10.76
CA THR A 112 -8.98 -4.86 -9.43
C THR A 112 -9.03 -3.71 -8.42
N HIS A 113 -8.64 -2.49 -8.82
CA HIS A 113 -8.81 -1.31 -7.99
C HIS A 113 -10.30 -0.98 -7.81
N ASN A 114 -10.78 -0.94 -6.58
CA ASN A 114 -12.19 -0.67 -6.27
C ASN A 114 -12.37 0.39 -5.17
N PHE A 115 -11.38 0.58 -4.31
CA PHE A 115 -11.42 1.56 -3.23
C PHE A 115 -10.52 2.75 -3.55
N VAL A 116 -11.14 3.89 -3.87
CA VAL A 116 -10.40 5.14 -4.15
C VAL A 116 -9.70 5.65 -2.90
N THR A 117 -8.40 5.82 -3.01
CA THR A 117 -7.51 6.33 -1.96
C THR A 117 -7.06 7.75 -2.25
N THR A 118 -7.26 8.63 -1.30
CA THR A 118 -6.80 10.02 -1.33
C THR A 118 -6.23 10.40 0.04
N PRO A 119 -5.39 11.45 0.15
CA PRO A 119 -4.85 11.84 1.45
C PRO A 119 -5.93 12.01 2.52
N ARG A 120 -7.00 12.72 2.19
CA ARG A 120 -8.09 13.01 3.14
C ARG A 120 -8.90 11.76 3.51
N ARG A 121 -9.25 10.92 2.54
CA ARG A 121 -10.00 9.68 2.81
C ARG A 121 -9.21 8.72 3.68
N MET A 122 -7.91 8.58 3.42
CA MET A 122 -7.03 7.73 4.22
C MET A 122 -6.88 8.25 5.64
N MET A 123 -6.67 9.57 5.82
CA MET A 123 -6.63 10.17 7.15
C MET A 123 -7.92 9.90 7.94
N GLN A 124 -9.10 10.09 7.33
CA GLN A 124 -10.37 9.80 7.96
C GLN A 124 -10.53 8.32 8.31
N LEU A 125 -10.19 7.41 7.38
CA LEU A 125 -10.27 5.97 7.59
C LEU A 125 -9.40 5.52 8.78
N LEU A 126 -8.18 6.03 8.88
CA LEU A 126 -7.25 5.69 9.96
C LEU A 126 -7.72 6.27 11.31
N TYR A 127 -8.16 7.53 11.35
CA TYR A 127 -8.70 8.14 12.58
C TYR A 127 -9.99 7.44 13.05
N ASP A 128 -10.94 7.18 12.15
CA ASP A 128 -12.17 6.47 12.45
C ASP A 128 -11.89 5.03 12.91
N GLY A 129 -10.81 4.42 12.38
CA GLY A 129 -10.30 3.12 12.80
C GLY A 129 -9.58 3.11 14.15
N GLY A 130 -9.40 4.27 14.80
CA GLY A 130 -8.79 4.38 16.14
C GLY A 130 -7.27 4.54 16.14
N PHE A 131 -6.67 4.85 15.01
CA PHE A 131 -5.22 5.09 14.89
C PHE A 131 -4.83 6.54 15.18
N GLU A 132 -3.63 6.74 15.70
CA GLU A 132 -2.93 8.02 15.68
C GLU A 132 -2.07 8.07 14.40
N VAL A 133 -2.34 8.98 13.48
CA VAL A 133 -1.51 9.16 12.28
C VAL A 133 -0.30 10.02 12.64
N LEU A 134 0.89 9.41 12.57
CA LEU A 134 2.16 10.05 12.94
C LEU A 134 2.79 10.78 11.78
N HIS A 135 2.65 10.22 10.56
CA HIS A 135 3.29 10.75 9.37
C HIS A 135 2.49 10.41 8.12
N MET A 136 2.51 11.32 7.15
CA MET A 136 2.01 11.07 5.80
C MET A 136 2.98 11.68 4.80
N GLU A 137 3.38 10.89 3.82
CA GLU A 137 4.28 11.31 2.77
C GLU A 137 3.76 10.94 1.38
N ARG A 138 4.12 11.77 0.39
CA ARG A 138 3.89 11.49 -1.03
C ARG A 138 5.19 11.07 -1.68
N ALA A 139 5.15 10.03 -2.51
CA ALA A 139 6.33 9.54 -3.21
C ALA A 139 6.00 9.15 -4.66
N ILE A 140 7.00 9.29 -5.54
CA ILE A 140 7.03 8.66 -6.87
C ILE A 140 8.24 7.72 -6.86
N GLY A 141 7.97 6.42 -6.84
CA GLY A 141 9.02 5.43 -6.55
C GLY A 141 9.66 5.69 -5.18
N VAL A 142 10.98 5.90 -5.17
CA VAL A 142 11.74 6.25 -3.95
C VAL A 142 11.91 7.77 -3.73
N SER A 143 11.36 8.58 -4.63
CA SER A 143 11.57 10.04 -4.62
C SER A 143 10.48 10.73 -3.82
N THR A 144 10.88 11.56 -2.86
CA THR A 144 10.02 12.39 -2.01
C THR A 144 10.42 13.86 -2.11
N GLY A 145 9.67 14.76 -1.48
CA GLY A 145 9.96 16.19 -1.45
C GLY A 145 10.12 16.79 -2.85
N LEU A 146 11.14 17.64 -3.02
CA LEU A 146 11.41 18.37 -4.28
C LEU A 146 11.63 17.41 -5.48
N ALA A 147 12.31 16.30 -5.27
CA ALA A 147 12.53 15.32 -6.36
C ALA A 147 11.20 14.75 -6.86
N ARG A 148 10.27 14.40 -5.94
CA ARG A 148 8.92 14.01 -6.29
C ARG A 148 8.18 15.11 -7.05
N ASP A 149 8.30 16.39 -6.63
CA ASP A 149 7.64 17.53 -7.28
C ASP A 149 8.11 17.71 -8.74
N ILE A 150 9.40 17.54 -8.99
CA ILE A 150 9.97 17.56 -10.35
C ILE A 150 9.40 16.42 -11.20
N LEU A 151 9.33 15.20 -10.66
CA LEU A 151 8.76 14.05 -11.37
C LEU A 151 7.25 14.24 -11.62
N SER A 152 6.51 14.79 -10.65
CA SER A 152 5.10 15.11 -10.82
C SER A 152 4.88 16.17 -11.91
N ALA A 153 5.75 17.19 -11.99
CA ALA A 153 5.72 18.15 -13.08
C ALA A 153 6.02 17.49 -14.44
N ALA A 154 7.00 16.59 -14.50
CA ALA A 154 7.31 15.84 -15.72
C ALA A 154 6.13 14.96 -16.18
N LYS A 155 5.35 14.39 -15.24
CA LYS A 155 4.14 13.62 -15.52
C LYS A 155 3.10 14.42 -16.32
N LEU A 156 3.06 15.75 -16.18
CA LEU A 156 2.11 16.59 -16.93
C LEU A 156 2.27 16.40 -18.45
N PHE A 157 3.50 16.21 -18.93
CA PHE A 157 3.76 16.07 -20.37
C PHE A 157 3.17 14.78 -20.95
N VAL A 158 3.21 13.67 -20.21
CA VAL A 158 2.62 12.39 -20.68
C VAL A 158 1.11 12.31 -20.49
N ASN A 159 0.55 13.27 -19.75
CA ASN A 159 -0.90 13.38 -19.51
C ASN A 159 -1.55 14.54 -20.32
N LEU A 160 -0.83 15.17 -21.25
CA LEU A 160 -1.39 16.21 -22.11
C LEU A 160 -2.52 15.62 -22.97
N PRO A 161 -3.58 16.41 -23.22
CA PRO A 161 -4.63 16.02 -24.17
C PRO A 161 -4.03 15.65 -25.52
N GLY A 162 -4.46 14.52 -26.08
CA GLY A 162 -3.98 14.02 -27.36
C GLY A 162 -2.79 13.06 -27.31
N VAL A 163 -2.07 12.93 -26.17
CA VAL A 163 -0.98 11.96 -26.04
C VAL A 163 -1.47 10.54 -26.29
N ASP A 164 -2.62 10.15 -25.74
CA ASP A 164 -3.19 8.81 -25.94
C ASP A 164 -3.61 8.59 -27.42
N THR A 165 -4.10 9.63 -28.09
CA THR A 165 -4.44 9.54 -29.52
C THR A 165 -3.17 9.38 -30.37
N LEU A 166 -2.15 10.18 -30.07
CA LEU A 166 -0.87 10.12 -30.77
C LEU A 166 -0.16 8.77 -30.55
N SER A 167 -0.15 8.28 -29.30
CA SER A 167 0.47 7.00 -28.96
C SER A 167 -0.16 5.82 -29.69
N ARG A 168 -1.50 5.81 -29.82
CA ARG A 168 -2.23 4.83 -30.64
C ARG A 168 -1.82 4.91 -32.11
N TYR A 169 -1.75 6.13 -32.64
CA TYR A 169 -1.36 6.32 -34.04
C TYR A 169 0.09 5.91 -34.33
N THR A 170 0.98 6.11 -33.37
CA THR A 170 2.42 5.79 -33.52
C THR A 170 2.80 4.41 -32.98
N GLY A 171 1.87 3.65 -32.38
CA GLY A 171 2.14 2.35 -31.76
C GLY A 171 3.00 2.43 -30.49
N THR A 172 3.01 3.58 -29.80
CA THR A 172 3.83 3.78 -28.57
C THR A 172 3.01 3.71 -27.29
N GLU A 173 1.83 3.12 -27.29
CA GLU A 173 0.92 3.01 -26.13
C GLU A 173 1.59 2.35 -24.93
N GLU A 174 2.28 1.23 -25.16
CA GLU A 174 3.00 0.49 -24.12
C GLU A 174 4.13 1.32 -23.48
N LEU A 175 4.80 2.15 -24.27
CA LEU A 175 5.82 3.07 -23.75
C LEU A 175 5.20 4.13 -22.84
N ILE A 176 4.10 4.75 -23.28
CA ILE A 176 3.38 5.76 -22.48
C ILE A 176 2.85 5.14 -21.20
N PHE A 177 2.28 3.94 -21.26
CA PHE A 177 1.82 3.19 -20.09
C PHE A 177 2.97 2.96 -19.09
N LYS A 178 4.13 2.47 -19.55
CA LYS A 178 5.32 2.26 -18.69
C LYS A 178 5.83 3.54 -18.06
N ILE A 179 5.83 4.66 -18.80
CA ILE A 179 6.24 5.95 -18.26
C ILE A 179 5.26 6.38 -17.17
N ARG A 180 3.94 6.32 -17.40
CA ARG A 180 2.92 6.65 -16.40
C ARG A 180 3.06 5.79 -15.15
N LYS A 181 3.26 4.47 -15.33
CA LYS A 181 3.46 3.53 -14.23
C LYS A 181 4.71 3.86 -13.39
N ASN A 182 5.81 4.26 -14.02
CA ASN A 182 7.03 4.65 -13.32
C ASN A 182 6.89 6.02 -12.60
N LEU A 183 5.95 6.86 -13.04
CA LEU A 183 5.62 8.15 -12.42
C LEU A 183 4.39 8.06 -11.50
N PHE A 184 3.99 6.85 -11.13
CA PHE A 184 2.84 6.60 -10.26
C PHE A 184 3.11 7.14 -8.85
N GLU A 185 2.23 8.04 -8.38
CA GLU A 185 2.37 8.64 -7.07
C GLU A 185 1.64 7.80 -6.01
N THR A 186 2.33 7.55 -4.93
CA THR A 186 1.81 6.86 -3.76
C THR A 186 1.75 7.77 -2.53
N LEU A 187 0.90 7.39 -1.60
CA LEU A 187 0.76 7.96 -0.26
C LEU A 187 1.24 6.92 0.74
N THR A 188 2.23 7.24 1.54
CA THR A 188 2.66 6.43 2.67
C THR A 188 2.12 7.03 3.95
N PHE A 189 1.43 6.24 4.74
CA PHE A 189 0.99 6.61 6.08
C PHE A 189 1.70 5.75 7.11
N VAL A 190 2.17 6.39 8.16
CA VAL A 190 2.63 5.75 9.39
C VAL A 190 1.63 6.07 10.47
N ALA A 191 0.93 5.04 10.93
CA ALA A 191 -0.07 5.15 11.96
C ALA A 191 0.30 4.29 13.17
N ARG A 192 -0.08 4.70 14.36
CA ARG A 192 0.20 4.00 15.61
C ARG A 192 -1.10 3.60 16.31
N LYS A 193 -1.17 2.37 16.80
CA LYS A 193 -2.21 2.00 17.76
C LYS A 193 -1.92 2.72 19.06
N PRO A 194 -2.88 3.48 19.64
CA PRO A 194 -2.70 4.12 20.94
C PRO A 194 -2.19 3.14 21.99
N GLY A 195 -1.31 3.59 22.88
CA GLY A 195 -0.90 2.83 24.05
C GLY A 195 -2.08 2.65 25.02
N GLU A 196 -1.96 1.67 25.90
CA GLU A 196 -2.93 1.59 27.03
C GLU A 196 -2.82 2.88 27.85
N ALA A 197 -3.95 3.51 28.13
CA ALA A 197 -4.00 4.61 29.09
C ALA A 197 -3.45 4.11 30.43
N PRO A 198 -2.61 4.90 31.15
CA PRO A 198 -2.16 4.49 32.48
C PRO A 198 -3.38 4.15 33.32
N ARG A 199 -3.41 2.94 33.87
CA ARG A 199 -4.48 2.53 34.79
C ARG A 199 -4.43 3.47 35.99
N SER A 200 -5.46 4.29 36.14
CA SER A 200 -5.65 5.19 37.27
C SER A 200 -5.94 4.41 38.55
#